data_4a29f86a7245c32799dcbddb58db9a0f
#
_entry.id   4a29f86a7245c32799dcbddb58db9a0f
#
_cell.length_a   1.000
_cell.length_b   1.000
_cell.length_c   1.000
_cell.angle_alpha   90.00
_cell.angle_beta   90.00
_cell.angle_gamma   90.00
#
_symmetry.space_group_name_H-M   'P 1'
#
loop_
_entity.id
_entity.type
_entity.pdbx_description
1 polymer ?
#
loop_
_entity_poly.entity_id
_entity_poly.type
_entity_poly.pdbx_seq_one_letter_code
_entity_poly.pdbx_strand_id
1 'polypeptide(L)'
;MAVPDLDWASYWRADGVPVEPALRSRGPDRHIAARIRELIADGYAADLTADHLAEAAGCSRFAAYRAFTQAYGLAPSDYQRQLRVREARRLLSRGVSPALAAAEAGFADQAHLTRWFRRYYGVTPGAYRAALSRRP
;
A
#
# COMPACT_ATOMS: atom_id res chain seq x y z
N MET A 1 9.41 10.95 -6.04
CA MET A 1 8.44 11.29 -7.09
C MET A 1 7.17 11.80 -6.42
N ALA A 2 6.71 12.96 -6.79
CA ALA A 2 5.44 13.44 -6.30
C ALA A 2 4.35 12.47 -6.77
N VAL A 3 3.47 12.08 -5.87
CA VAL A 3 2.30 11.30 -6.25
C VAL A 3 1.35 12.30 -6.92
N PRO A 4 1.21 12.27 -8.26
CA PRO A 4 0.39 13.27 -8.94
C PRO A 4 -1.07 13.00 -8.59
N ASP A 5 -1.78 14.03 -8.31
CA ASP A 5 -3.25 14.13 -8.35
C ASP A 5 -4.07 12.88 -8.00
N LEU A 6 -3.47 11.94 -7.27
CA LEU A 6 -4.22 10.84 -6.72
C LEU A 6 -5.04 11.38 -5.54
N ASP A 7 -6.34 11.34 -5.68
CA ASP A 7 -7.24 11.62 -4.59
C ASP A 7 -7.18 10.45 -3.61
N TRP A 8 -6.23 10.53 -2.70
CA TRP A 8 -6.02 9.49 -1.70
C TRP A 8 -7.26 9.26 -0.83
N ALA A 9 -8.09 10.29 -0.67
CA ALA A 9 -9.32 10.17 0.10
C ALA A 9 -10.27 9.13 -0.51
N SER A 10 -10.26 9.00 -1.83
CA SER A 10 -11.13 8.04 -2.53
C SER A 10 -10.72 6.57 -2.27
N TYR A 11 -9.52 6.33 -1.77
CA TYR A 11 -9.04 4.99 -1.45
C TYR A 11 -9.26 4.60 0.02
N TRP A 12 -9.84 5.50 0.82
CA TRP A 12 -10.03 5.27 2.24
C TRP A 12 -11.51 5.20 2.58
N ARG A 13 -11.88 4.20 3.34
CA ARG A 13 -13.22 4.09 3.93
C ARG A 13 -13.27 4.95 5.19
N ALA A 14 -14.49 5.24 5.66
CA ALA A 14 -14.67 6.06 6.87
C ALA A 14 -13.94 5.51 8.11
N ASP A 15 -13.71 4.20 8.14
CA ASP A 15 -12.96 3.54 9.22
C ASP A 15 -11.43 3.58 9.01
N GLY A 16 -10.96 4.25 7.95
CA GLY A 16 -9.54 4.35 7.63
C GLY A 16 -8.94 3.11 6.97
N VAL A 17 -9.77 2.22 6.45
CA VAL A 17 -9.31 1.05 5.69
C VAL A 17 -9.20 1.43 4.21
N PRO A 18 -8.10 1.08 3.52
CA PRO A 18 -8.00 1.34 2.09
C PRO A 18 -9.11 0.65 1.32
N VAL A 19 -9.69 1.36 0.37
CA VAL A 19 -10.65 0.79 -0.56
C VAL A 19 -9.85 0.04 -1.62
N GLU A 20 -10.18 -1.23 -1.84
CA GLU A 20 -9.54 -2.01 -2.90
C GLU A 20 -9.82 -1.39 -4.26
N PRO A 21 -8.79 -1.22 -5.10
CA PRO A 21 -9.00 -0.68 -6.45
C PRO A 21 -9.93 -1.58 -7.26
N ALA A 22 -10.88 -0.98 -7.93
CA ALA A 22 -11.78 -1.72 -8.80
C ALA A 22 -11.09 -2.12 -10.10
N LEU A 23 -11.35 -3.33 -10.57
CA LEU A 23 -10.83 -3.83 -11.84
C LEU A 23 -11.51 -3.10 -12.99
N ARG A 24 -10.72 -2.40 -13.84
CA ARG A 24 -11.23 -1.57 -14.93
C ARG A 24 -11.01 -2.16 -16.32
N SER A 25 -10.08 -3.10 -16.47
CA SER A 25 -9.73 -3.67 -17.77
C SER A 25 -10.36 -5.04 -17.98
N ARG A 26 -10.40 -5.45 -19.24
CA ARG A 26 -10.92 -6.75 -19.68
C ARG A 26 -9.83 -7.46 -20.51
N GLY A 27 -10.01 -8.78 -20.70
CA GLY A 27 -9.12 -9.59 -21.55
C GLY A 27 -7.87 -10.08 -20.83
N PRO A 28 -6.80 -10.41 -21.60
CA PRO A 28 -5.57 -10.99 -21.03
C PRO A 28 -4.90 -10.12 -19.97
N ASP A 29 -4.92 -8.81 -20.16
CA ASP A 29 -4.31 -7.85 -19.22
C ASP A 29 -4.99 -7.90 -17.85
N ARG A 30 -6.26 -8.26 -17.81
CA ARG A 30 -7.00 -8.44 -16.57
C ARG A 30 -6.39 -9.52 -15.69
N HIS A 31 -5.97 -10.64 -16.29
CA HIS A 31 -5.34 -11.74 -15.54
C HIS A 31 -3.98 -11.33 -15.01
N ILE A 32 -3.20 -10.59 -15.80
CA ILE A 32 -1.91 -10.05 -15.38
C ILE A 32 -2.11 -9.13 -14.19
N ALA A 33 -3.03 -8.18 -14.30
CA ALA A 33 -3.31 -7.21 -13.25
C ALA A 33 -3.77 -7.89 -11.95
N ALA A 34 -4.70 -8.84 -12.06
CA ALA A 34 -5.22 -9.59 -10.92
C ALA A 34 -4.11 -10.40 -10.23
N ARG A 35 -3.24 -11.03 -11.02
CA ARG A 35 -2.12 -11.82 -10.49
C ARG A 35 -1.13 -10.94 -9.72
N ILE A 36 -0.79 -9.78 -10.29
CA ILE A 36 0.11 -8.83 -9.62
C ILE A 36 -0.50 -8.33 -8.31
N ARG A 37 -1.78 -8.00 -8.33
CA ARG A 37 -2.49 -7.59 -7.11
C ARG A 37 -2.43 -8.66 -6.02
N GLU A 38 -2.66 -9.91 -6.37
CA GLU A 38 -2.55 -11.04 -5.43
C GLU A 38 -1.14 -11.16 -4.85
N LEU A 39 -0.12 -11.07 -5.70
CA LEU A 39 1.28 -11.15 -5.27
C LEU A 39 1.62 -10.04 -4.28
N ILE A 40 1.16 -8.83 -4.54
CA ILE A 40 1.38 -7.70 -3.63
C ILE A 40 0.61 -7.89 -2.33
N ALA A 41 -0.65 -8.29 -2.40
CA ALA A 41 -1.47 -8.50 -1.21
C ALA A 41 -0.89 -9.59 -0.30
N ASP A 42 -0.32 -10.63 -0.89
CA ASP A 42 0.25 -11.75 -0.13
C ASP A 42 1.65 -11.46 0.42
N GLY A 43 2.40 -10.52 -0.19
CA GLY A 43 3.79 -10.29 0.17
C GLY A 43 4.19 -8.82 0.33
N TYR A 44 3.28 -7.94 0.67
CA TYR A 44 3.53 -6.48 0.68
C TYR A 44 4.64 -6.04 1.64
N ALA A 45 4.91 -6.80 2.69
CA ALA A 45 5.97 -6.47 3.65
C ALA A 45 7.37 -6.80 3.14
N ALA A 46 7.47 -7.63 2.10
CA ALA A 46 8.73 -8.01 1.48
C ALA A 46 9.12 -7.05 0.36
N ASP A 47 10.37 -7.13 -0.09
CA ASP A 47 10.84 -6.41 -1.27
C ASP A 47 10.29 -7.07 -2.53
N LEU A 48 9.27 -6.47 -3.10
CA LEU A 48 8.67 -6.92 -4.35
C LEU A 48 9.19 -6.04 -5.48
N THR A 49 10.17 -6.55 -6.24
CA THR A 49 10.72 -5.83 -7.37
C THR A 49 9.79 -5.92 -8.59
N ALA A 50 9.89 -4.92 -9.48
CA ALA A 50 9.14 -4.95 -10.73
C ALA A 50 9.46 -6.19 -11.56
N ASP A 51 10.72 -6.63 -11.56
CA ASP A 51 11.14 -7.85 -12.27
C ASP A 51 10.48 -9.10 -11.68
N HIS A 52 10.44 -9.20 -10.36
CA HIS A 52 9.82 -10.34 -9.69
C HIS A 52 8.32 -10.42 -10.01
N LEU A 53 7.62 -9.30 -9.95
CA LEU A 53 6.20 -9.26 -10.26
C LEU A 53 5.93 -9.62 -11.72
N ALA A 54 6.73 -9.08 -12.65
CA ALA A 54 6.60 -9.37 -14.07
C ALA A 54 6.87 -10.85 -14.37
N GLU A 55 7.94 -11.40 -13.82
CA GLU A 55 8.30 -12.81 -13.99
C GLU A 55 7.19 -13.73 -13.46
N ALA A 56 6.68 -13.47 -12.27
CA ALA A 56 5.61 -14.25 -11.69
C ALA A 56 4.29 -14.15 -12.47
N ALA A 57 4.05 -13.02 -13.13
CA ALA A 57 2.87 -12.82 -13.97
C ALA A 57 3.07 -13.28 -15.41
N GLY A 58 4.30 -13.70 -15.78
CA GLY A 58 4.61 -14.21 -17.11
C GLY A 58 4.65 -13.16 -18.20
N CYS A 59 5.09 -11.93 -17.88
CA CYS A 59 5.13 -10.83 -18.85
C CYS A 59 6.34 -9.92 -18.61
N SER A 60 6.53 -8.91 -19.45
CA SER A 60 7.57 -7.91 -19.29
C SER A 60 7.21 -6.94 -18.15
N ARG A 61 8.21 -6.22 -17.63
CA ARG A 61 7.99 -5.16 -16.62
C ARG A 61 7.02 -4.09 -17.13
N PHE A 62 7.19 -3.68 -18.38
CA PHE A 62 6.31 -2.68 -19.00
C PHE A 62 4.87 -3.18 -19.10
N ALA A 63 4.68 -4.43 -19.56
CA ALA A 63 3.35 -5.02 -19.65
C ALA A 63 2.69 -5.15 -18.28
N ALA A 64 3.46 -5.57 -17.27
CA ALA A 64 2.97 -5.68 -15.90
C ALA A 64 2.51 -4.33 -15.34
N TYR A 65 3.33 -3.30 -15.49
CA TYR A 65 3.02 -1.94 -15.03
C TYR A 65 1.77 -1.40 -15.72
N ARG A 66 1.73 -1.51 -17.04
CA ARG A 66 0.61 -1.01 -17.86
C ARG A 66 -0.68 -1.72 -17.51
N ALA A 67 -0.66 -3.05 -17.43
CA ALA A 67 -1.85 -3.83 -17.09
C ALA A 67 -2.40 -3.44 -15.72
N PHE A 68 -1.52 -3.32 -14.74
CA PHE A 68 -1.92 -2.98 -13.37
C PHE A 68 -2.49 -1.55 -13.30
N THR A 69 -1.80 -0.57 -13.90
CA THR A 69 -2.26 0.83 -13.86
C THR A 69 -3.57 1.02 -14.61
N GLN A 70 -3.76 0.33 -15.73
CA GLN A 70 -5.03 0.39 -16.48
C GLN A 70 -6.17 -0.26 -15.70
N ALA A 71 -5.90 -1.36 -15.02
CA ALA A 71 -6.93 -2.08 -14.28
C ALA A 71 -7.35 -1.35 -13.00
N TYR A 72 -6.38 -0.79 -12.27
CA TYR A 72 -6.62 -0.29 -10.91
C TYR A 72 -6.42 1.21 -10.73
N GLY A 73 -5.85 1.90 -11.69
CA GLY A 73 -5.68 3.36 -11.65
C GLY A 73 -4.51 3.85 -10.81
N LEU A 74 -3.63 2.95 -10.35
CA LEU A 74 -2.43 3.32 -9.60
C LEU A 74 -1.30 2.34 -9.90
N ALA A 75 -0.07 2.75 -9.59
CA ALA A 75 1.10 1.89 -9.80
C ALA A 75 1.15 0.75 -8.78
N PRO A 76 1.78 -0.39 -9.12
CA PRO A 76 1.97 -1.49 -8.16
C PRO A 76 2.66 -1.06 -6.86
N SER A 77 3.67 -0.17 -6.94
CA SER A 77 4.36 0.34 -5.76
C SER A 77 3.46 1.18 -4.85
N ASP A 78 2.53 1.91 -5.42
CA ASP A 78 1.56 2.69 -4.65
C ASP A 78 0.59 1.77 -3.91
N TYR A 79 0.14 0.72 -4.55
CA TYR A 79 -0.72 -0.27 -3.93
C TYR A 79 -0.01 -0.98 -2.77
N GLN A 80 1.24 -1.40 -2.98
CA GLN A 80 2.06 -2.00 -1.93
C GLN A 80 2.19 -1.06 -0.72
N ARG A 81 2.43 0.21 -0.99
CA ARG A 81 2.56 1.22 0.07
C ARG A 81 1.26 1.41 0.85
N GLN A 82 0.12 1.41 0.17
CA GLN A 82 -1.18 1.45 0.85
C GLN A 82 -1.31 0.31 1.85
N LEU A 83 -0.99 -0.90 1.45
CA LEU A 83 -1.10 -2.07 2.31
C LEU A 83 -0.14 -2.00 3.50
N ARG A 84 1.08 -1.51 3.27
CA ARG A 84 2.07 -1.31 4.34
C ARG A 84 1.59 -0.27 5.36
N VAL A 85 1.07 0.86 4.90
CA VAL A 85 0.57 1.92 5.78
C VAL A 85 -0.63 1.42 6.57
N ARG A 86 -1.53 0.70 5.94
CA ARG A 86 -2.68 0.09 6.60
C ARG A 86 -2.26 -0.87 7.71
N GLU A 87 -1.28 -1.73 7.44
CA GLU A 87 -0.78 -2.67 8.44
C GLU A 87 -0.09 -1.95 9.59
N ALA A 88 0.70 -0.93 9.31
CA ALA A 88 1.31 -0.11 10.36
C ALA A 88 0.24 0.51 11.26
N ARG A 89 -0.82 1.04 10.67
CA ARG A 89 -1.95 1.60 11.42
C ARG A 89 -2.58 0.55 12.34
N ARG A 90 -2.80 -0.65 11.82
CA ARG A 90 -3.36 -1.75 12.61
C ARG A 90 -2.47 -2.09 13.81
N LEU A 91 -1.16 -2.18 13.59
CA LEU A 91 -0.19 -2.46 14.65
C LEU A 91 -0.16 -1.34 15.71
N LEU A 92 -0.15 -0.09 15.26
CA LEU A 92 -0.19 1.07 16.17
C LEU A 92 -1.44 1.07 17.04
N SER A 93 -2.59 0.70 16.47
CA SER A 93 -3.84 0.63 17.21
C SER A 93 -3.85 -0.47 18.27
N ARG A 94 -2.95 -1.43 18.15
CA ARG A 94 -2.73 -2.49 19.15
C ARG A 94 -1.64 -2.14 20.17
N GLY A 95 -1.12 -0.92 20.11
CA GLY A 95 -0.09 -0.46 21.04
C GLY A 95 1.35 -0.77 20.62
N VAL A 96 1.56 -1.28 19.41
CA VAL A 96 2.92 -1.53 18.89
C VAL A 96 3.62 -0.19 18.66
N SER A 97 4.91 -0.12 19.00
CA SER A 97 5.69 1.11 18.82
C SER A 97 5.83 1.46 17.35
N PRO A 98 6.00 2.76 17.00
CA PRO A 98 6.21 3.16 15.62
C PRO A 98 7.41 2.49 14.96
N ALA A 99 8.52 2.30 15.67
CA ALA A 99 9.70 1.62 15.13
C ALA A 99 9.40 0.17 14.75
N LEU A 100 8.73 -0.57 15.63
CA LEU A 100 8.37 -1.97 15.36
C LEU A 100 7.29 -2.07 14.30
N ALA A 101 6.30 -1.18 14.33
CA ALA A 101 5.26 -1.14 13.30
C ALA A 101 5.87 -0.91 11.91
N ALA A 102 6.86 -0.02 11.80
CA ALA A 102 7.56 0.21 10.55
C ALA A 102 8.24 -1.07 10.05
N ALA A 103 8.99 -1.73 10.93
CA ALA A 103 9.71 -2.96 10.58
C ALA A 103 8.76 -4.07 10.13
N GLU A 104 7.70 -4.31 10.87
CA GLU A 104 6.75 -5.39 10.56
C GLU A 104 5.92 -5.11 9.31
N ALA A 105 5.60 -3.85 9.06
CA ALA A 105 4.84 -3.48 7.87
C ALA A 105 5.67 -3.44 6.59
N GLY A 106 7.01 -3.55 6.70
CA GLY A 106 7.91 -3.60 5.56
C GLY A 106 8.54 -2.27 5.16
N PHE A 107 8.45 -1.24 6.01
CA PHE A 107 9.16 0.02 5.76
C PHE A 107 10.64 -0.13 6.11
N ALA A 108 11.49 0.63 5.42
CA ALA A 108 12.93 0.60 5.64
C ALA A 108 13.31 1.02 7.07
N ASP A 109 12.59 2.01 7.62
CA ASP A 109 12.80 2.52 8.96
C ASP A 109 11.58 3.30 9.44
N GLN A 110 11.63 3.80 10.67
CA GLN A 110 10.55 4.59 11.25
C GLN A 110 10.32 5.91 10.50
N ALA A 111 11.38 6.56 10.04
CA ALA A 111 11.27 7.82 9.30
C ALA A 111 10.50 7.64 7.99
N HIS A 112 10.73 6.52 7.30
CA HIS A 112 10.02 6.15 6.08
C HIS A 112 8.52 5.93 6.36
N LEU A 113 8.20 5.20 7.42
CA LEU A 113 6.80 5.04 7.86
C LEU A 113 6.18 6.41 8.19
N THR A 114 6.87 7.24 8.97
CA THR A 114 6.36 8.54 9.40
C THR A 114 5.98 9.41 8.19
N ARG A 115 6.84 9.47 7.19
CA ARG A 115 6.59 10.26 5.98
C ARG A 115 5.32 9.82 5.27
N TRP A 116 5.15 8.53 5.03
CA TRP A 116 3.99 8.01 4.32
C TRP A 116 2.73 7.99 5.18
N PHE A 117 2.86 7.70 6.47
CA PHE A 117 1.74 7.72 7.40
C PHE A 117 1.10 9.12 7.47
N ARG A 118 1.94 10.16 7.59
CA ARG A 118 1.45 11.54 7.57
C ARG A 118 0.76 11.89 6.26
N ARG A 119 1.30 11.40 5.15
CA ARG A 119 0.72 11.67 3.84
C ARG A 119 -0.66 11.02 3.69
N TYR A 120 -0.85 9.83 4.22
CA TYR A 120 -2.13 9.12 4.14
C TYR A 120 -3.15 9.57 5.19
N TYR A 121 -2.72 9.82 6.41
CA TYR A 121 -3.60 10.08 7.53
C TYR A 121 -3.52 11.49 8.10
N GLY A 122 -2.56 12.30 7.69
CA GLY A 122 -2.40 13.68 8.16
C GLY A 122 -1.76 13.82 9.53
N VAL A 123 -1.41 12.73 10.19
CA VAL A 123 -0.78 12.74 11.51
C VAL A 123 0.40 11.77 11.53
N THR A 124 1.30 11.91 12.50
CA THR A 124 2.42 10.99 12.67
C THR A 124 1.95 9.68 13.32
N PRO A 125 2.69 8.57 13.12
CA PRO A 125 2.38 7.32 13.82
C PRO A 125 2.34 7.48 15.34
N GLY A 126 3.28 8.25 15.89
CA GLY A 126 3.33 8.51 17.33
C GLY A 126 2.11 9.28 17.83
N ALA A 127 1.69 10.32 17.11
CA ALA A 127 0.52 11.09 17.45
C ALA A 127 -0.76 10.24 17.36
N TYR A 128 -0.86 9.41 16.34
CA TYR A 128 -1.98 8.49 16.17
C TYR A 128 -2.07 7.52 17.36
N ARG A 129 -0.97 6.88 17.70
CA ARG A 129 -0.90 5.94 18.84
C ARG A 129 -1.26 6.65 20.16
N ALA A 130 -0.71 7.84 20.39
CA ALA A 130 -0.99 8.62 21.59
C ALA A 130 -2.47 9.02 21.69
N ALA A 131 -3.09 9.39 20.60
CA ALA A 131 -4.52 9.74 20.56
C ALA A 131 -5.41 8.56 20.95
N LEU A 132 -5.06 7.35 20.50
CA LEU A 132 -5.79 6.13 20.86
C LEU A 132 -5.65 5.79 22.35
N SER A 133 -4.48 6.05 22.95
CA SER A 133 -4.23 5.79 24.36
C SER A 133 -5.05 6.70 25.29
N ARG A 134 -5.55 7.83 24.77
CA ARG A 134 -6.34 8.80 25.56
C ARG A 134 -7.83 8.50 25.55
N ARG A 135 -8.28 7.53 24.78
CA ARG A 135 -9.68 7.16 24.75
C ARG A 135 -10.06 6.46 26.07
N PRO A 136 -11.19 6.87 26.70
CA PRO A 136 -11.67 6.21 27.90
C PRO A 136 -12.12 4.79 27.62
#